data_a076415f51ffa8811eb157761ca2b40a
#
_entry.id   a076415f51ffa8811eb157761ca2b40a
#
_cell.length_a   1.000
_cell.length_b   1.000
_cell.length_c   1.000
_cell.angle_alpha   90.00
_cell.angle_beta   90.00
_cell.angle_gamma   90.00
#
_symmetry.space_group_name_H-M   'P 1'
#
loop_
_entity.id
_entity.type
_entity.pdbx_description
1 polymer ?
#
loop_
_entity_poly.entity_id
_entity_poly.type
_entity_poly.pdbx_seq_one_letter_code
_entity_poly.pdbx_strand_id
1 'polypeptide(L)'
;MADERNPNQIIRKDARNCFVESLSDAFGNSRAHFAFATYDLSKPAGHRQTNSIHIYISIPELLELCRKLSCGELRYIMQQKKQTGDSKPIQEWLGGTSAEKLRQYGKARPDGKSLSRVCKLLVGQKTDFLLIADSGPGDKDVKGLIVPRFGNKPENHVAVSMTYDALSELLLMTKMHYESWLTAWYLSQTHSGQQQNHVPANNKPPAKYSFQAGVSECSCEKMF
;
A
#
# COMPACT_ATOMS: atom_id res chain seq x y z
N MET A 1 7.46 30.87 2.75
CA MET A 1 6.53 29.98 3.50
C MET A 1 7.14 28.60 3.44
N ALA A 2 7.48 28.01 4.57
CA ALA A 2 7.99 26.65 4.63
C ALA A 2 6.89 25.72 4.08
N ASP A 3 7.27 24.86 3.16
CA ASP A 3 6.43 23.80 2.62
C ASP A 3 6.05 22.90 3.81
N GLU A 4 4.81 23.00 4.30
CA GLU A 4 4.33 22.17 5.40
C GLU A 4 4.27 20.73 4.88
N ARG A 5 5.35 20.00 5.09
CA ARG A 5 5.40 18.57 4.78
C ARG A 5 4.31 17.87 5.59
N ASN A 6 3.58 16.98 4.92
CA ASN A 6 2.64 16.09 5.61
C ASN A 6 3.38 15.37 6.75
N PRO A 7 2.99 15.54 8.02
CA PRO A 7 3.69 14.94 9.16
C PRO A 7 3.73 13.41 9.12
N ASN A 8 2.85 12.78 8.36
CA ASN A 8 2.81 11.34 8.17
C ASN A 8 3.66 10.86 6.99
N GLN A 9 4.26 11.78 6.22
CA GLN A 9 5.06 11.39 5.05
C GLN A 9 6.36 10.72 5.50
N ILE A 10 6.56 9.47 5.07
CA ILE A 10 7.77 8.70 5.30
C ILE A 10 8.78 9.00 4.20
N ILE A 11 8.40 8.74 2.96
CA ILE A 11 9.24 8.93 1.79
C ILE A 11 8.37 9.21 0.56
N ARG A 12 8.89 10.00 -0.37
CA ARG A 12 8.25 10.31 -1.65
C ARG A 12 9.20 9.96 -2.79
N LYS A 13 8.67 9.40 -3.87
CA LYS A 13 9.34 9.12 -5.13
C LYS A 13 8.62 9.81 -6.26
N ASP A 14 9.32 10.74 -6.88
CA ASP A 14 8.80 11.53 -8.00
C ASP A 14 9.15 10.87 -9.34
N ALA A 15 8.24 11.00 -10.29
CA ALA A 15 8.44 10.73 -11.72
C ALA A 15 7.94 11.94 -12.52
N ARG A 16 7.86 11.81 -13.84
CA ARG A 16 7.40 12.93 -14.68
C ARG A 16 5.92 13.24 -14.41
N ASN A 17 5.63 14.40 -13.81
CA ASN A 17 4.28 14.91 -13.50
C ASN A 17 3.46 14.04 -12.54
N CYS A 18 4.09 13.12 -11.82
CA CYS A 18 3.43 12.30 -10.82
C CYS A 18 4.40 11.86 -9.73
N PHE A 19 3.85 11.37 -8.63
CA PHE A 19 4.63 10.80 -7.55
C PHE A 19 3.86 9.70 -6.82
N VAL A 20 4.59 8.93 -6.03
CA VAL A 20 4.07 8.09 -4.96
C VAL A 20 4.78 8.43 -3.67
N GLU A 21 4.03 8.50 -2.59
CA GLU A 21 4.56 8.66 -1.24
C GLU A 21 4.01 7.58 -0.31
N SER A 22 4.80 7.15 0.65
CA SER A 22 4.31 6.30 1.73
C SER A 22 4.05 7.14 2.97
N LEU A 23 2.95 6.80 3.68
CA LEU A 23 2.45 7.50 4.85
C LEU A 23 2.31 6.55 6.04
N SER A 24 2.52 7.07 7.25
CA SER A 24 2.45 6.30 8.50
C SER A 24 1.07 6.23 9.14
N ASP A 25 0.09 6.97 8.62
CA ASP A 25 -1.24 7.18 9.21
C ASP A 25 -2.12 5.91 9.28
N ALA A 26 -1.77 4.84 8.58
CA ALA A 26 -2.53 3.61 8.53
C ALA A 26 -1.89 2.43 9.30
N PHE A 27 -0.75 2.62 9.97
CA PHE A 27 -0.05 1.56 10.69
C PHE A 27 -0.90 0.97 11.81
N GLY A 28 -1.66 1.79 12.52
CA GLY A 28 -2.59 1.34 13.56
C GLY A 28 -3.68 0.38 13.07
N ASN A 29 -3.95 0.36 11.77
CA ASN A 29 -4.87 -0.57 11.12
C ASN A 29 -4.16 -1.74 10.42
N SER A 30 -2.86 -1.97 10.74
CA SER A 30 -2.00 -2.98 10.10
C SER A 30 -1.95 -2.82 8.57
N ARG A 31 -1.88 -1.58 8.09
CA ARG A 31 -1.80 -1.22 6.67
C ARG A 31 -0.64 -0.28 6.41
N ALA A 32 0.04 -0.46 5.30
CA ALA A 32 0.90 0.54 4.69
C ALA A 32 0.06 1.37 3.73
N HIS A 33 0.17 2.69 3.83
CA HIS A 33 -0.57 3.63 3.00
C HIS A 33 0.36 4.23 1.95
N PHE A 34 0.00 4.08 0.67
CA PHE A 34 0.67 4.69 -0.47
C PHE A 34 -0.28 5.68 -1.13
N ALA A 35 0.11 6.95 -1.18
CA ALA A 35 -0.63 7.99 -1.87
C ALA A 35 0.05 8.28 -3.22
N PHE A 36 -0.73 8.15 -4.28
CA PHE A 36 -0.33 8.45 -5.66
C PHE A 36 -0.96 9.75 -6.09
N ALA A 37 -0.21 10.62 -6.74
CA ALA A 37 -0.77 11.84 -7.28
C ALA A 37 -0.14 12.23 -8.61
N THR A 38 -0.92 12.94 -9.42
CA THR A 38 -0.43 13.70 -10.58
C THR A 38 -0.45 15.18 -10.26
N TYR A 39 0.45 15.92 -10.88
CA TYR A 39 0.52 17.37 -10.73
C TYR A 39 0.76 18.07 -12.05
N ASP A 40 0.30 19.31 -12.10
CA ASP A 40 0.44 20.22 -13.23
C ASP A 40 1.26 21.44 -12.79
N LEU A 41 2.47 21.56 -13.32
CA LEU A 41 3.38 22.65 -12.98
C LEU A 41 2.93 24.03 -13.51
N SER A 42 2.02 24.05 -14.47
CA SER A 42 1.44 25.31 -14.96
C SER A 42 0.51 25.98 -13.97
N LYS A 43 0.03 25.23 -12.96
CA LYS A 43 -0.88 25.71 -11.92
C LYS A 43 -0.10 26.38 -10.77
N PRO A 44 -0.72 27.34 -10.05
CA PRO A 44 -0.13 27.96 -8.87
C PRO A 44 0.25 26.94 -7.79
N ALA A 45 1.23 27.29 -6.97
CA ALA A 45 1.58 26.50 -5.79
C ALA A 45 0.34 26.27 -4.90
N GLY A 46 0.17 25.05 -4.38
CA GLY A 46 -1.02 24.64 -3.62
C GLY A 46 -2.19 24.12 -4.46
N HIS A 47 -2.23 24.39 -5.78
CA HIS A 47 -3.27 23.92 -6.70
C HIS A 47 -2.71 22.99 -7.78
N ARG A 48 -1.46 22.55 -7.65
CA ARG A 48 -0.78 21.75 -8.67
C ARG A 48 -1.26 20.30 -8.73
N GLN A 49 -1.70 19.74 -7.63
CA GLN A 49 -2.20 18.37 -7.60
C GLN A 49 -3.52 18.28 -8.36
N THR A 50 -3.58 17.40 -9.36
CA THR A 50 -4.73 17.25 -10.24
C THR A 50 -5.50 15.97 -10.01
N ASN A 51 -4.85 14.97 -9.42
CA ASN A 51 -5.43 13.67 -9.15
C ASN A 51 -4.77 13.06 -7.90
N SER A 52 -5.52 12.24 -7.16
CA SER A 52 -5.00 11.54 -5.99
C SER A 52 -5.67 10.18 -5.82
N ILE A 53 -4.87 9.13 -5.62
CA ILE A 53 -5.33 7.76 -5.38
C ILE A 53 -4.60 7.22 -4.15
N HIS A 54 -5.37 6.75 -3.16
CA HIS A 54 -4.84 6.21 -1.92
C HIS A 54 -4.98 4.70 -1.90
N ILE A 55 -3.87 3.99 -1.77
CA ILE A 55 -3.76 2.53 -1.75
C ILE A 55 -3.34 2.07 -0.36
N TYR A 56 -3.98 1.03 0.15
CA TYR A 56 -3.71 0.45 1.45
C TYR A 56 -3.33 -1.01 1.27
N ILE A 57 -2.08 -1.34 1.52
CA ILE A 57 -1.53 -2.70 1.42
C ILE A 57 -1.44 -3.29 2.85
N SER A 58 -1.75 -4.56 3.03
CA SER A 58 -1.57 -5.19 4.33
C SER A 58 -0.08 -5.27 4.69
N ILE A 59 0.23 -5.17 5.98
CA ILE A 59 1.63 -5.27 6.43
C ILE A 59 2.28 -6.60 6.03
N PRO A 60 1.62 -7.78 6.13
CA PRO A 60 2.21 -9.03 5.63
C PRO A 60 2.59 -8.98 4.14
N GLU A 61 1.75 -8.37 3.28
CA GLU A 61 2.07 -8.20 1.85
C GLU A 61 3.26 -7.27 1.62
N LEU A 62 3.35 -6.16 2.39
CA LEU A 62 4.52 -5.28 2.35
C LEU A 62 5.79 -6.03 2.75
N LEU A 63 5.75 -6.79 3.86
CA LEU A 63 6.90 -7.53 4.37
C LEU A 63 7.35 -8.62 3.38
N GLU A 64 6.41 -9.31 2.74
CA GLU A 64 6.73 -10.31 1.70
C GLU A 64 7.39 -9.65 0.47
N LEU A 65 6.93 -8.46 0.07
CA LEU A 65 7.57 -7.73 -1.01
C LEU A 65 8.99 -7.26 -0.62
N CYS A 66 9.18 -6.81 0.62
CA CYS A 66 10.51 -6.49 1.17
C CYS A 66 11.42 -7.73 1.24
N ARG A 67 10.89 -8.91 1.59
CA ARG A 67 11.63 -10.16 1.58
C ARG A 67 12.12 -10.48 0.15
N LYS A 68 11.23 -10.47 -0.83
CA LYS A 68 11.55 -10.70 -2.25
C LYS A 68 12.61 -9.73 -2.76
N LEU A 69 12.55 -8.48 -2.32
CA LEU A 69 13.55 -7.48 -2.62
C LEU A 69 14.92 -7.86 -2.04
N SER A 70 14.96 -8.17 -0.73
CA SER A 70 16.20 -8.40 0.02
C SER A 70 16.92 -9.69 -0.39
N CYS A 71 16.19 -10.75 -0.77
CA CYS A 71 16.78 -12.01 -1.24
C CYS A 71 17.07 -12.04 -2.76
N GLY A 72 16.85 -10.92 -3.48
CA GLY A 72 17.10 -10.84 -4.92
C GLY A 72 16.02 -11.46 -5.81
N GLU A 73 14.98 -12.08 -5.24
CA GLU A 73 13.88 -12.70 -5.99
C GLU A 73 13.16 -11.68 -6.89
N LEU A 74 12.94 -10.47 -6.40
CA LEU A 74 12.29 -9.42 -7.18
C LEU A 74 13.14 -9.00 -8.39
N ARG A 75 14.47 -8.97 -8.25
CA ARG A 75 15.39 -8.69 -9.36
C ARG A 75 15.36 -9.81 -10.40
N TYR A 76 15.35 -11.05 -9.95
CA TYR A 76 15.23 -12.21 -10.82
C TYR A 76 13.92 -12.20 -11.62
N ILE A 77 12.77 -11.98 -10.96
CA ILE A 77 11.47 -11.89 -11.61
C ILE A 77 11.46 -10.76 -12.66
N MET A 78 12.02 -9.60 -12.32
CA MET A 78 12.13 -8.47 -13.25
C MET A 78 12.92 -8.85 -14.52
N GLN A 79 14.08 -9.50 -14.34
CA GLN A 79 14.93 -9.92 -15.47
C GLN A 79 14.22 -10.95 -16.35
N GLN A 80 13.58 -11.97 -15.75
CA GLN A 80 12.83 -12.97 -16.49
C GLN A 80 11.68 -12.35 -17.31
N LYS A 81 10.91 -11.45 -16.70
CA LYS A 81 9.82 -10.77 -17.41
C LYS A 81 10.32 -9.86 -18.55
N LYS A 82 11.46 -9.19 -18.39
CA LYS A 82 12.09 -8.42 -19.47
C LYS A 82 12.53 -9.33 -20.64
N GLN A 83 13.09 -10.49 -20.34
CA GLN A 83 13.54 -11.45 -21.37
C GLN A 83 12.38 -12.10 -22.13
N THR A 84 11.30 -12.44 -21.43
CA THR A 84 10.13 -13.13 -22.02
C THR A 84 9.10 -12.18 -22.63
N GLY A 85 9.21 -10.88 -22.38
CA GLY A 85 8.20 -9.89 -22.77
C GLY A 85 6.88 -10.03 -22.00
N ASP A 86 6.88 -10.72 -20.84
CA ASP A 86 5.68 -10.92 -20.02
C ASP A 86 5.25 -9.60 -19.36
N SER A 87 4.12 -9.07 -19.81
CA SER A 87 3.53 -7.82 -19.35
C SER A 87 2.61 -7.96 -18.12
N LYS A 88 2.41 -9.18 -17.59
CA LYS A 88 1.57 -9.40 -16.40
C LYS A 88 2.19 -8.72 -15.17
N PRO A 89 1.38 -8.21 -14.24
CA PRO A 89 1.88 -7.65 -12.99
C PRO A 89 2.72 -8.68 -12.21
N ILE A 90 3.76 -8.20 -11.53
CA ILE A 90 4.48 -8.99 -10.51
C ILE A 90 3.58 -9.18 -9.30
N GLN A 91 2.85 -8.12 -8.93
CA GLN A 91 1.91 -8.11 -7.82
C GLN A 91 0.75 -7.18 -8.16
N GLU A 92 -0.44 -7.54 -7.71
CA GLU A 92 -1.65 -6.72 -7.82
C GLU A 92 -2.35 -6.66 -6.46
N TRP A 93 -2.79 -5.47 -6.09
CA TRP A 93 -3.55 -5.22 -4.87
C TRP A 93 -4.89 -4.62 -5.25
N LEU A 94 -5.94 -5.28 -4.79
CA LEU A 94 -7.32 -4.82 -4.94
C LEU A 94 -7.81 -4.22 -3.63
N GLY A 95 -8.50 -3.12 -3.72
CA GLY A 95 -9.08 -2.46 -2.57
C GLY A 95 -10.24 -1.56 -2.96
N GLY A 96 -10.81 -0.91 -1.97
CA GLY A 96 -11.91 0.01 -2.24
C GLY A 96 -12.66 0.42 -1.00
N THR A 97 -13.65 1.28 -1.21
CA THR A 97 -14.56 1.75 -0.17
C THR A 97 -15.98 1.50 -0.63
N SER A 98 -16.75 0.80 0.18
CA SER A 98 -18.14 0.47 -0.18
C SER A 98 -19.01 1.73 -0.28
N ALA A 99 -20.07 1.66 -1.08
CA ALA A 99 -21.01 2.76 -1.26
C ALA A 99 -21.62 3.23 0.07
N GLU A 100 -21.87 2.29 1.01
CA GLU A 100 -22.38 2.62 2.35
C GLU A 100 -21.38 3.47 3.13
N LYS A 101 -20.10 3.05 3.16
CA LYS A 101 -19.03 3.81 3.84
C LYS A 101 -18.79 5.16 3.19
N LEU A 102 -18.85 5.24 1.85
CA LEU A 102 -18.74 6.52 1.15
C LEU A 102 -19.85 7.49 1.57
N ARG A 103 -21.08 7.01 1.70
CA ARG A 103 -22.22 7.81 2.19
C ARG A 103 -21.99 8.28 3.64
N GLN A 104 -21.52 7.39 4.52
CA GLN A 104 -21.20 7.73 5.92
C GLN A 104 -20.13 8.85 6.02
N TYR A 105 -19.16 8.88 5.08
CA TYR A 105 -18.11 9.90 5.06
C TYR A 105 -18.47 11.17 4.27
N GLY A 106 -19.72 11.29 3.78
CA GLY A 106 -20.15 12.42 2.95
C GLY A 106 -19.45 12.45 1.57
N LYS A 107 -18.90 11.32 1.12
CA LYS A 107 -18.15 11.17 -0.14
C LYS A 107 -18.86 10.24 -1.12
N ALA A 108 -20.22 10.18 -1.05
CA ALA A 108 -21.02 9.36 -1.94
C ALA A 108 -20.72 9.71 -3.41
N ARG A 109 -20.54 8.67 -4.23
CA ARG A 109 -20.36 8.85 -5.68
C ARG A 109 -21.71 9.17 -6.34
N PRO A 110 -21.72 9.99 -7.41
CA PRO A 110 -22.95 10.33 -8.13
C PRO A 110 -23.67 9.10 -8.72
N ASP A 111 -22.90 8.07 -9.10
CA ASP A 111 -23.42 6.82 -9.65
C ASP A 111 -23.92 5.81 -8.57
N GLY A 112 -23.80 6.18 -7.30
CA GLY A 112 -24.20 5.35 -6.16
C GLY A 112 -23.35 4.11 -5.92
N LYS A 113 -22.30 3.87 -6.74
CA LYS A 113 -21.42 2.70 -6.68
C LYS A 113 -20.35 2.83 -5.60
N SER A 114 -19.72 1.72 -5.29
CA SER A 114 -18.50 1.67 -4.48
C SER A 114 -17.32 2.28 -5.24
N LEU A 115 -16.32 2.78 -4.52
CA LEU A 115 -15.06 3.23 -5.11
C LEU A 115 -14.07 2.08 -5.08
N SER A 116 -13.72 1.54 -6.24
CA SER A 116 -12.65 0.55 -6.38
C SER A 116 -11.29 1.23 -6.58
N ARG A 117 -10.25 0.60 -6.04
CA ARG A 117 -8.85 0.98 -6.23
C ARG A 117 -8.04 -0.26 -6.55
N VAL A 118 -7.16 -0.14 -7.53
CA VAL A 118 -6.26 -1.21 -7.95
C VAL A 118 -4.84 -0.65 -7.97
N CYS A 119 -3.90 -1.37 -7.38
CA CYS A 119 -2.49 -1.06 -7.52
C CYS A 119 -1.77 -2.24 -8.15
N LYS A 120 -0.88 -1.95 -9.11
CA LYS A 120 -0.12 -2.97 -9.84
C LYS A 120 1.36 -2.62 -9.84
N LEU A 121 2.18 -3.59 -9.48
CA LEU A 121 3.62 -3.53 -9.69
C LEU A 121 3.97 -4.30 -10.96
N LEU A 122 4.47 -3.61 -11.97
CA LEU A 122 4.87 -4.17 -13.25
C LEU A 122 6.37 -3.96 -13.49
N VAL A 123 6.89 -4.68 -14.45
CA VAL A 123 8.21 -4.38 -15.03
C VAL A 123 8.07 -3.23 -16.02
N GLY A 124 8.90 -2.22 -15.87
CA GLY A 124 8.93 -1.07 -16.77
C GLY A 124 9.69 -1.37 -18.06
N GLN A 125 9.24 -0.79 -19.17
CA GLN A 125 9.95 -0.91 -20.44
C GLN A 125 11.24 -0.08 -20.49
N LYS A 126 11.17 1.17 -19.99
CA LYS A 126 12.31 2.12 -19.98
C LYS A 126 12.98 2.21 -18.62
N THR A 127 12.33 1.77 -17.58
CA THR A 127 12.81 1.73 -16.19
C THR A 127 12.75 0.30 -15.68
N ASP A 128 13.13 0.07 -14.42
CA ASP A 128 13.06 -1.28 -13.86
C ASP A 128 11.63 -1.65 -13.51
N PHE A 129 10.89 -0.71 -12.90
CA PHE A 129 9.53 -0.93 -12.44
C PHE A 129 8.58 0.18 -12.85
N LEU A 130 7.31 -0.18 -12.91
CA LEU A 130 6.19 0.72 -13.07
C LEU A 130 5.16 0.38 -11.99
N LEU A 131 4.88 1.34 -11.12
CA LEU A 131 3.86 1.22 -10.09
C LEU A 131 2.64 2.02 -10.54
N ILE A 132 1.54 1.31 -10.78
CA ILE A 132 0.30 1.90 -11.31
C ILE A 132 -0.76 1.87 -10.22
N ALA A 133 -1.44 2.98 -10.02
CA ALA A 133 -2.65 3.07 -9.25
C ALA A 133 -3.83 3.54 -10.12
N ASP A 134 -4.91 2.78 -10.08
CA ASP A 134 -6.15 3.04 -10.79
C ASP A 134 -7.30 3.17 -9.80
N SER A 135 -8.26 4.06 -10.06
CA SER A 135 -9.51 4.12 -9.31
C SER A 135 -10.71 4.43 -10.19
N GLY A 136 -11.87 3.98 -9.76
CA GLY A 136 -13.12 4.16 -10.49
C GLY A 136 -14.28 3.39 -9.84
N PRO A 137 -15.41 3.24 -10.54
CA PRO A 137 -16.55 2.51 -10.02
C PRO A 137 -16.22 1.05 -9.73
N GLY A 138 -16.80 0.53 -8.66
CA GLY A 138 -16.68 -0.87 -8.27
C GLY A 138 -17.95 -1.39 -7.65
N ASP A 139 -18.11 -2.71 -7.69
CA ASP A 139 -19.21 -3.42 -7.06
C ASP A 139 -18.68 -4.29 -5.92
N LYS A 140 -19.51 -4.49 -4.91
CA LYS A 140 -19.21 -5.40 -3.82
C LYS A 140 -19.56 -6.83 -4.27
N ASP A 141 -18.59 -7.73 -4.21
CA ASP A 141 -18.81 -9.15 -4.49
C ASP A 141 -19.48 -9.86 -3.30
N VAL A 142 -19.76 -11.15 -3.49
CA VAL A 142 -20.40 -12.00 -2.46
C VAL A 142 -19.55 -12.17 -1.20
N LYS A 143 -18.24 -11.95 -1.29
CA LYS A 143 -17.27 -12.00 -0.17
C LYS A 143 -17.07 -10.63 0.49
N GLY A 144 -17.74 -9.59 0.00
CA GLY A 144 -17.61 -8.24 0.49
C GLY A 144 -16.42 -7.45 -0.06
N LEU A 145 -15.69 -8.01 -1.02
CA LEU A 145 -14.59 -7.30 -1.70
C LEU A 145 -15.15 -6.32 -2.74
N ILE A 146 -14.48 -5.19 -2.90
CA ILE A 146 -14.82 -4.23 -3.94
C ILE A 146 -14.04 -4.60 -5.21
N VAL A 147 -14.79 -5.05 -6.21
CA VAL A 147 -14.26 -5.46 -7.52
C VAL A 147 -14.38 -4.30 -8.50
N PRO A 148 -13.32 -3.96 -9.27
CA PRO A 148 -13.36 -2.87 -10.23
C PRO A 148 -14.35 -3.14 -11.37
N ARG A 149 -15.05 -2.09 -11.83
CA ARG A 149 -16.02 -2.11 -12.93
C ARG A 149 -15.69 -1.07 -14.01
N PHE A 150 -14.45 -0.69 -14.14
CA PHE A 150 -13.99 0.29 -15.12
C PHE A 150 -13.15 -0.34 -16.26
N GLY A 151 -12.91 -1.66 -16.24
CA GLY A 151 -12.13 -2.36 -17.28
C GLY A 151 -10.75 -1.70 -17.49
N ASN A 152 -10.46 -1.33 -18.74
CA ASN A 152 -9.22 -0.64 -19.12
C ASN A 152 -9.30 0.89 -19.09
N LYS A 153 -10.42 1.46 -18.61
CA LYS A 153 -10.65 2.92 -18.55
C LYS A 153 -10.98 3.34 -17.11
N PRO A 154 -10.00 3.41 -16.22
CA PRO A 154 -10.23 3.93 -14.88
C PRO A 154 -10.59 5.43 -14.95
N GLU A 155 -11.33 5.92 -13.95
CA GLU A 155 -11.61 7.36 -13.83
C GLU A 155 -10.36 8.15 -13.46
N ASN A 156 -9.52 7.57 -12.61
CA ASN A 156 -8.23 8.13 -12.25
C ASN A 156 -7.14 7.09 -12.47
N HIS A 157 -6.04 7.53 -13.04
CA HIS A 157 -4.87 6.73 -13.36
C HIS A 157 -3.60 7.48 -12.99
N VAL A 158 -2.71 6.85 -12.23
CA VAL A 158 -1.38 7.36 -11.92
C VAL A 158 -0.36 6.24 -12.13
N ALA A 159 0.65 6.50 -12.95
CA ALA A 159 1.70 5.54 -13.24
C ALA A 159 3.07 6.15 -12.91
N VAL A 160 3.73 5.62 -11.89
CA VAL A 160 5.02 6.09 -11.40
C VAL A 160 6.09 5.10 -11.83
N SER A 161 6.97 5.55 -12.74
CA SER A 161 8.14 4.77 -13.16
C SER A 161 9.28 4.97 -12.18
N MET A 162 10.01 3.89 -11.84
CA MET A 162 11.11 3.95 -10.89
C MET A 162 12.20 2.92 -11.20
N THR A 163 13.40 3.22 -10.73
CA THR A 163 14.53 2.29 -10.73
C THR A 163 14.34 1.25 -9.65
N TYR A 164 15.16 0.20 -9.70
CA TYR A 164 15.23 -0.81 -8.63
C TYR A 164 15.53 -0.16 -7.28
N ASP A 165 16.48 0.78 -7.24
CA ASP A 165 16.88 1.45 -6.01
C ASP A 165 15.76 2.35 -5.46
N ALA A 166 15.05 3.09 -6.33
CA ALA A 166 13.92 3.92 -5.91
C ALA A 166 12.78 3.10 -5.30
N LEU A 167 12.47 1.92 -5.87
CA LEU A 167 11.50 0.99 -5.30
C LEU A 167 12.00 0.41 -3.97
N SER A 168 13.29 0.05 -3.90
CA SER A 168 13.92 -0.46 -2.69
C SER A 168 13.81 0.53 -1.54
N GLU A 169 14.16 1.79 -1.79
CA GLU A 169 14.05 2.86 -0.79
C GLU A 169 12.58 3.06 -0.34
N LEU A 170 11.63 3.08 -1.28
CA LEU A 170 10.20 3.23 -0.96
C LEU A 170 9.74 2.13 0.01
N LEU A 171 10.06 0.87 -0.29
CA LEU A 171 9.60 -0.29 0.47
C LEU A 171 10.33 -0.41 1.82
N LEU A 172 11.66 -0.30 1.81
CA LEU A 172 12.48 -0.50 3.02
C LEU A 172 12.31 0.64 4.03
N MET A 173 12.18 1.90 3.57
CA MET A 173 11.89 3.02 4.46
C MET A 173 10.50 2.86 5.09
N THR A 174 9.50 2.44 4.32
CA THR A 174 8.17 2.17 4.86
C THR A 174 8.20 1.06 5.91
N LYS A 175 8.94 -0.03 5.65
CA LYS A 175 9.14 -1.14 6.60
C LYS A 175 9.81 -0.65 7.88
N MET A 176 10.93 0.10 7.79
CA MET A 176 11.66 0.62 8.95
C MET A 176 10.77 1.50 9.83
N HIS A 177 9.99 2.38 9.22
CA HIS A 177 9.05 3.24 9.95
C HIS A 177 7.95 2.43 10.63
N TYR A 178 7.41 1.40 9.97
CA TYR A 178 6.45 0.50 10.58
C TYR A 178 7.04 -0.25 11.79
N GLU A 179 8.24 -0.80 11.68
CA GLU A 179 8.92 -1.53 12.77
C GLU A 179 9.20 -0.60 13.97
N SER A 180 9.63 0.63 13.70
CA SER A 180 9.85 1.64 14.72
C SER A 180 8.54 2.05 15.41
N TRP A 181 7.48 2.26 14.63
CA TRP A 181 6.14 2.55 15.15
C TRP A 181 5.61 1.39 16.00
N LEU A 182 5.76 0.15 15.57
CA LEU A 182 5.31 -1.04 16.29
C LEU A 182 6.06 -1.19 17.62
N THR A 183 7.37 -0.95 17.63
CA THR A 183 8.19 -0.95 18.84
C THR A 183 7.71 0.11 19.83
N ALA A 184 7.53 1.35 19.39
CA ALA A 184 7.04 2.43 20.23
C ALA A 184 5.62 2.14 20.77
N TRP A 185 4.75 1.54 19.94
CA TRP A 185 3.42 1.13 20.35
C TRP A 185 3.46 0.07 21.47
N TYR A 186 4.30 -0.98 21.36
CA TYR A 186 4.45 -1.99 22.43
C TYR A 186 5.02 -1.37 23.71
N LEU A 187 6.02 -0.50 23.62
CA LEU A 187 6.59 0.18 24.78
C LEU A 187 5.54 1.05 25.49
N SER A 188 4.67 1.74 24.76
CA SER A 188 3.59 2.53 25.35
C SER A 188 2.58 1.67 26.13
N GLN A 189 2.32 0.43 25.68
CA GLN A 189 1.40 -0.48 26.38
C GLN A 189 2.01 -1.00 27.70
N THR A 190 3.32 -1.24 27.75
CA THR A 190 4.00 -1.70 28.98
C THR A 190 4.00 -0.65 30.08
N HIS A 191 4.09 0.65 29.73
CA HIS A 191 4.04 1.74 30.72
C HIS A 191 2.62 2.05 31.20
N SER A 192 1.58 1.75 30.41
CA SER A 192 0.18 1.98 30.77
C SER A 192 -0.35 0.96 31.80
N GLY A 193 0.33 -0.19 31.95
CA GLY A 193 -0.01 -1.21 32.95
C GLY A 193 0.28 -0.79 34.40
N GLN A 194 0.98 0.32 34.65
CA GLN A 194 1.28 0.84 35.99
C GLN A 194 0.39 2.02 36.42
N GLN A 195 -0.48 2.53 35.54
CA GLN A 195 -1.47 3.56 35.87
C GLN A 195 -2.86 3.10 35.42
N GLN A 196 -3.54 2.31 36.21
CA GLN A 196 -4.99 2.12 36.09
C GLN A 196 -5.69 3.43 36.53
N ASN A 197 -6.09 4.27 35.54
CA ASN A 197 -7.33 5.03 35.57
C ASN A 197 -7.55 5.82 34.29
N HIS A 198 -8.65 5.52 33.61
CA HIS A 198 -9.29 6.24 32.51
C HIS A 198 -8.58 6.20 31.14
N VAL A 199 -8.97 5.22 30.31
CA VAL A 199 -8.70 5.19 28.86
C VAL A 199 -9.97 5.59 28.11
N PRO A 200 -9.91 6.58 27.21
CA PRO A 200 -11.02 6.85 26.29
C PRO A 200 -11.14 5.72 25.26
N ALA A 201 -12.37 5.30 24.96
CA ALA A 201 -12.75 4.08 24.24
C ALA A 201 -12.46 4.06 22.71
N ASN A 202 -11.42 4.73 22.19
CA ASN A 202 -11.23 4.84 20.74
C ASN A 202 -9.94 4.21 20.14
N ASN A 203 -9.15 3.48 20.94
CA ASN A 203 -7.99 2.76 20.41
C ASN A 203 -8.18 1.25 20.59
N LYS A 204 -8.96 0.62 19.69
CA LYS A 204 -9.00 -0.83 19.59
C LYS A 204 -7.67 -1.35 19.05
N PRO A 205 -6.98 -2.25 19.76
CA PRO A 205 -5.78 -2.90 19.26
C PRO A 205 -6.12 -3.76 18.04
N PRO A 206 -5.15 -3.99 17.12
CA PRO A 206 -5.33 -4.93 16.02
C PRO A 206 -5.69 -6.31 16.56
N ALA A 207 -6.58 -7.02 15.88
CA ALA A 207 -7.02 -8.36 16.26
C ALA A 207 -5.80 -9.27 16.52
N LYS A 208 -5.79 -9.94 17.66
CA LYS A 208 -4.77 -10.93 18.02
C LYS A 208 -4.79 -12.03 16.96
N TYR A 209 -3.74 -12.09 16.14
CA TYR A 209 -3.48 -13.28 15.34
C TYR A 209 -3.08 -14.40 16.30
N SER A 210 -3.96 -15.38 16.50
CA SER A 210 -3.60 -16.64 17.15
C SER A 210 -2.74 -17.43 16.15
N PHE A 211 -1.45 -17.49 16.39
CA PHE A 211 -0.58 -18.47 15.77
C PHE A 211 -0.98 -19.84 16.30
N GLN A 212 -1.75 -20.61 15.55
CA GLN A 212 -1.79 -22.05 15.74
C GLN A 212 -0.49 -22.61 15.20
N ALA A 213 0.43 -22.94 16.09
CA ALA A 213 1.62 -23.71 15.78
C ALA A 213 1.16 -25.10 15.35
N GLY A 214 1.00 -25.32 14.06
CA GLY A 214 0.93 -26.65 13.47
C GLY A 214 2.33 -27.26 13.54
N VAL A 215 2.58 -28.06 14.57
CA VAL A 215 3.75 -28.94 14.64
C VAL A 215 3.49 -30.06 13.63
N SER A 216 4.02 -29.94 12.41
CA SER A 216 4.19 -31.10 11.52
C SER A 216 5.55 -31.69 11.86
N GLU A 217 5.53 -32.83 12.54
CA GLU A 217 6.70 -33.69 12.67
C GLU A 217 7.18 -34.12 11.28
N CYS A 218 8.34 -33.64 10.90
CA CYS A 218 9.05 -34.10 9.73
C CYS A 218 9.88 -35.32 10.14
N SER A 219 9.33 -36.52 9.95
CA SER A 219 10.08 -37.76 10.06
C SER A 219 11.07 -37.86 8.89
N CYS A 220 12.34 -37.56 9.17
CA CYS A 220 13.45 -37.93 8.28
C CYS A 220 13.70 -39.43 8.40
N GLU A 221 13.12 -40.23 7.49
CA GLU A 221 13.58 -41.59 7.27
C GLU A 221 14.71 -41.60 6.24
N LYS A 222 15.79 -42.28 6.64
CA LYS A 222 17.03 -42.50 5.90
C LYS A 222 16.76 -43.32 4.62
N MET A 223 17.33 -42.89 3.51
CA MET A 223 17.69 -43.79 2.43
C MET A 223 19.16 -43.59 2.05
N PHE A 224 19.84 -44.73 2.02
CA PHE A 224 21.20 -44.95 1.55
C PHE A 224 21.38 -44.63 0.07
#